data_52881625e2557e4a57c8788853902570
#
_entry.id   52881625e2557e4a57c8788853902570
#
_cell.length_a   1.000
_cell.length_b   1.000
_cell.length_c   1.000
_cell.angle_alpha   90.00
_cell.angle_beta   90.00
_cell.angle_gamma   90.00
#
_symmetry.space_group_name_H-M   'P 1'
#
loop_
_entity.id
_entity.type
_entity.pdbx_description
1 polymer ?
#
loop_
_entity_poly.entity_id
_entity_poly.type
_entity_poly.pdbx_seq_one_letter_code
_entity_poly.pdbx_strand_id
1 'polypeptide(L)'
;MRIAVVGAGALGTMHAWHAVARGHEVVHLEREPQARGASVRNFGFVQVGCRAEGEELAAARRGRELWEEIGAAVPGVGFRPCGSLVPVRTDAELAVAKALVGRHDAADRGFALLDADEARTRNPALRGALRAALFAERDAVVEPRRAVRAVQEHLAGSGRYTFLGGREVVEAAGGTLRDDRGERHHADAAVLCTGAWLGGLVRDLAPDLPVRRVRLQMMQTEPLGEDFGTAVADTDTFRFYPGYAGPWTDALNAEQPQHPTAASWGMQTLIVQRADGGLTIGDTHAYDEPFDFDLDEAPYAHLTEVAEALLGRPLPPVRRRWAGVYAQGLDPRPVVQRRRVDDRTWLVTGPGGRGMSCSPSIGETTLDEMGL
;
A
#
# COMPACT_ATOMS: atom_id res chain seq x y z
N MET A 1 16.79 6.02 24.24
CA MET A 1 15.59 5.48 24.91
C MET A 1 15.31 4.07 24.39
N ARG A 2 14.53 3.30 25.11
CA ARG A 2 14.02 2.00 24.66
C ARG A 2 12.57 2.15 24.18
N ILE A 3 12.29 1.78 22.94
CA ILE A 3 10.97 1.90 22.30
C ILE A 3 10.42 0.52 22.01
N ALA A 4 9.18 0.26 22.41
CA ALA A 4 8.47 -0.95 22.06
C ALA A 4 7.60 -0.69 20.83
N VAL A 5 7.70 -1.56 19.81
CA VAL A 5 6.85 -1.55 18.64
C VAL A 5 6.05 -2.84 18.59
N VAL A 6 4.73 -2.75 18.43
CA VAL A 6 3.83 -3.90 18.36
C VAL A 6 3.23 -4.02 16.97
N GLY A 7 3.40 -5.19 16.36
CA GLY A 7 2.97 -5.47 14.98
C GLY A 7 4.06 -5.20 13.96
N ALA A 8 4.56 -6.27 13.34
CA ALA A 8 5.69 -6.24 12.42
C ALA A 8 5.30 -6.09 10.93
N GLY A 9 4.15 -5.49 10.66
CA GLY A 9 3.78 -5.03 9.32
C GLY A 9 4.58 -3.80 8.87
N ALA A 10 4.24 -3.22 7.73
CA ALA A 10 4.95 -2.06 7.18
C ALA A 10 4.96 -0.88 8.17
N LEU A 11 3.83 -0.55 8.79
CA LEU A 11 3.76 0.55 9.77
C LEU A 11 4.75 0.34 10.92
N GLY A 12 4.66 -0.79 11.64
CA GLY A 12 5.53 -1.03 12.78
C GLY A 12 7.00 -1.12 12.37
N THR A 13 7.30 -1.76 11.24
CA THR A 13 8.68 -1.85 10.74
C THR A 13 9.26 -0.48 10.42
N MET A 14 8.46 0.46 9.86
CA MET A 14 8.95 1.82 9.57
C MET A 14 9.09 2.67 10.85
N HIS A 15 8.24 2.48 11.86
CA HIS A 15 8.49 3.07 13.18
C HIS A 15 9.80 2.56 13.79
N ALA A 16 10.05 1.26 13.71
CA ALA A 16 11.31 0.68 14.17
C ALA A 16 12.52 1.20 13.39
N TRP A 17 12.40 1.36 12.07
CA TRP A 17 13.44 1.95 11.21
C TRP A 17 13.84 3.34 11.69
N HIS A 18 12.88 4.24 11.83
CA HIS A 18 13.16 5.61 12.26
C HIS A 18 13.66 5.69 13.70
N ALA A 19 13.12 4.86 14.60
CA ALA A 19 13.59 4.81 15.98
C ALA A 19 15.06 4.38 16.08
N VAL A 20 15.47 3.33 15.37
CA VAL A 20 16.88 2.88 15.31
C VAL A 20 17.77 3.93 14.67
N ALA A 21 17.34 4.56 13.56
CA ALA A 21 18.08 5.62 12.89
C ALA A 21 18.32 6.83 13.79
N ARG A 22 17.40 7.13 14.73
CA ARG A 22 17.53 8.18 15.76
C ARG A 22 18.32 7.72 16.98
N GLY A 23 18.89 6.52 16.98
CA GLY A 23 19.77 6.01 18.03
C GLY A 23 19.03 5.34 19.21
N HIS A 24 17.74 5.08 19.09
CA HIS A 24 16.96 4.38 20.13
C HIS A 24 17.17 2.87 20.05
N GLU A 25 16.97 2.18 21.18
CA GLU A 25 16.84 0.73 21.23
C GLU A 25 15.38 0.36 20.94
N VAL A 26 15.16 -0.68 20.15
CA VAL A 26 13.82 -1.14 19.76
C VAL A 26 13.61 -2.60 20.14
N VAL A 27 12.52 -2.87 20.85
CA VAL A 27 11.93 -4.20 20.96
C VAL A 27 10.67 -4.27 20.11
N HIS A 28 10.67 -5.16 19.12
CA HIS A 28 9.60 -5.27 18.11
C HIS A 28 8.87 -6.60 18.27
N LEU A 29 7.62 -6.55 18.75
CA LEU A 29 6.80 -7.73 19.02
C LEU A 29 5.81 -7.97 17.87
N GLU A 30 5.69 -9.23 17.47
CA GLU A 30 4.73 -9.67 16.47
C GLU A 30 4.08 -10.99 16.93
N ARG A 31 2.75 -11.07 16.89
CA ARG A 31 2.01 -12.27 17.30
C ARG A 31 2.28 -13.49 16.43
N GLU A 32 2.52 -13.27 15.14
CA GLU A 32 2.90 -14.31 14.20
C GLU A 32 4.43 -14.47 14.18
N PRO A 33 4.97 -15.58 13.65
CA PRO A 33 6.42 -15.70 13.48
C PRO A 33 7.03 -14.62 12.58
N GLN A 34 6.22 -14.03 11.69
CA GLN A 34 6.57 -12.94 10.78
C GLN A 34 5.30 -12.22 10.32
N ALA A 35 5.42 -11.05 9.68
CA ALA A 35 4.28 -10.32 9.12
C ALA A 35 3.44 -11.19 8.18
N ARG A 36 2.12 -11.25 8.41
CA ARG A 36 1.16 -12.04 7.61
C ARG A 36 -0.06 -11.25 7.16
N GLY A 37 -0.20 -10.01 7.61
CA GLY A 37 -1.33 -9.13 7.29
C GLY A 37 -1.20 -8.45 5.92
N ALA A 38 -1.85 -7.29 5.77
CA ALA A 38 -1.93 -6.52 4.53
C ALA A 38 -0.56 -6.22 3.90
N SER A 39 0.48 -6.02 4.72
CA SER A 39 1.82 -5.63 4.26
C SER A 39 2.50 -6.62 3.31
N VAL A 40 2.10 -7.89 3.34
CA VAL A 40 2.63 -8.96 2.47
C VAL A 40 1.58 -9.48 1.47
N ARG A 41 0.41 -8.84 1.40
CA ARG A 41 -0.74 -9.25 0.58
C ARG A 41 -1.20 -8.15 -0.39
N ASN A 42 -0.33 -7.21 -0.72
CA ASN A 42 -0.57 -6.07 -1.60
C ASN A 42 0.35 -6.11 -2.83
N PHE A 43 0.23 -5.08 -3.68
CA PHE A 43 1.03 -4.96 -4.91
C PHE A 43 2.49 -4.60 -4.67
N GLY A 44 2.85 -4.07 -3.51
CA GLY A 44 4.12 -3.36 -3.33
C GLY A 44 4.17 -2.04 -4.11
N PHE A 45 3.04 -1.50 -4.49
CA PHE A 45 2.96 -0.28 -5.27
C PHE A 45 3.12 0.94 -4.34
N VAL A 46 4.14 1.76 -4.60
CA VAL A 46 4.42 3.03 -3.91
C VAL A 46 3.87 4.15 -4.80
N GLN A 47 2.59 4.45 -4.60
CA GLN A 47 1.84 5.41 -5.41
C GLN A 47 1.94 6.82 -4.85
N VAL A 48 2.20 7.80 -5.72
CA VAL A 48 2.21 9.24 -5.45
C VAL A 48 1.15 9.94 -6.29
N GLY A 49 1.09 9.64 -7.59
CA GLY A 49 0.26 10.35 -8.56
C GLY A 49 -1.23 10.38 -8.22
N CYS A 50 -1.77 9.29 -7.70
CA CYS A 50 -3.20 9.12 -7.44
C CYS A 50 -3.67 9.67 -6.06
N ARG A 51 -2.79 10.27 -5.24
CA ARG A 51 -3.11 10.69 -3.88
C ARG A 51 -3.87 12.01 -3.82
N ALA A 52 -4.74 12.17 -2.81
CA ALA A 52 -5.45 13.43 -2.59
C ALA A 52 -4.47 14.58 -2.39
N GLU A 53 -4.81 15.75 -2.91
CA GLU A 53 -4.03 16.98 -2.72
C GLU A 53 -3.91 17.34 -1.23
N GLY A 54 -2.81 17.96 -0.85
CA GLY A 54 -2.51 18.34 0.53
C GLY A 54 -1.72 17.28 1.28
N GLU A 55 -2.16 16.94 2.48
CA GLU A 55 -1.42 16.08 3.42
C GLU A 55 -1.13 14.69 2.85
N GLU A 56 -2.10 14.08 2.14
CA GLU A 56 -1.91 12.75 1.58
C GLU A 56 -0.84 12.72 0.49
N LEU A 57 -0.86 13.71 -0.42
CA LEU A 57 0.16 13.82 -1.47
C LEU A 57 1.55 14.11 -0.87
N ALA A 58 1.62 14.99 0.13
CA ALA A 58 2.86 15.30 0.83
C ALA A 58 3.44 14.06 1.52
N ALA A 59 2.61 13.30 2.25
CA ALA A 59 3.01 12.06 2.91
C ALA A 59 3.45 10.98 1.92
N ALA A 60 2.78 10.87 0.77
CA ALA A 60 3.15 9.90 -0.26
C ALA A 60 4.47 10.26 -0.96
N ARG A 61 4.71 11.55 -1.23
CA ARG A 61 5.98 12.02 -1.78
C ARG A 61 7.13 11.74 -0.82
N ARG A 62 6.97 12.12 0.46
CA ARG A 62 7.97 11.83 1.49
C ARG A 62 8.18 10.33 1.68
N GLY A 63 7.09 9.55 1.68
CA GLY A 63 7.15 8.08 1.77
C GLY A 63 7.93 7.46 0.61
N ARG A 64 7.74 7.97 -0.61
CA ARG A 64 8.48 7.52 -1.80
C ARG A 64 9.98 7.84 -1.71
N GLU A 65 10.35 9.03 -1.24
CA GLU A 65 11.75 9.42 -1.00
C GLU A 65 12.40 8.49 0.01
N LEU A 66 11.74 8.26 1.13
CA LEU A 66 12.21 7.35 2.17
C LEU A 66 12.33 5.90 1.67
N TRP A 67 11.41 5.42 0.83
CA TRP A 67 11.53 4.11 0.21
C TRP A 67 12.77 4.00 -0.71
N GLU A 68 13.14 5.08 -1.39
CA GLU A 68 14.37 5.13 -2.19
C GLU A 68 15.62 5.06 -1.31
N GLU A 69 15.67 5.84 -0.21
CA GLU A 69 16.73 5.81 0.78
C GLU A 69 16.87 4.40 1.41
N ILE A 70 15.73 3.83 1.84
CA ILE A 70 15.67 2.47 2.38
C ILE A 70 16.12 1.43 1.35
N GLY A 71 15.68 1.56 0.11
CA GLY A 71 16.06 0.66 -0.98
C GLY A 71 17.55 0.70 -1.31
N ALA A 72 18.18 1.86 -1.19
CA ALA A 72 19.64 2.03 -1.35
C ALA A 72 20.41 1.35 -0.20
N ALA A 73 19.91 1.48 1.04
CA ALA A 73 20.54 0.86 2.22
C ALA A 73 20.24 -0.65 2.32
N VAL A 74 19.08 -1.10 1.83
CA VAL A 74 18.59 -2.47 1.97
C VAL A 74 18.10 -2.99 0.61
N PRO A 75 19.00 -3.46 -0.28
CA PRO A 75 18.61 -3.92 -1.63
C PRO A 75 17.56 -5.03 -1.64
N GLY A 76 17.44 -5.81 -0.56
CA GLY A 76 16.42 -6.85 -0.38
C GLY A 76 14.96 -6.34 -0.41
N VAL A 77 14.74 -5.04 -0.21
CA VAL A 77 13.43 -4.37 -0.36
C VAL A 77 12.92 -4.46 -1.80
N GLY A 78 13.82 -4.50 -2.78
CA GLY A 78 13.48 -4.55 -4.20
C GLY A 78 12.81 -3.27 -4.69
N PHE A 79 13.27 -2.11 -4.22
CA PHE A 79 12.78 -0.81 -4.69
C PHE A 79 13.12 -0.57 -6.16
N ARG A 80 12.13 -0.19 -6.96
CA ARG A 80 12.28 0.14 -8.38
C ARG A 80 11.49 1.42 -8.69
N PRO A 81 12.17 2.52 -9.08
CA PRO A 81 11.53 3.78 -9.48
C PRO A 81 11.03 3.70 -10.94
N CYS A 82 10.15 2.76 -11.21
CA CYS A 82 9.70 2.42 -12.57
C CYS A 82 8.58 3.31 -13.11
N GLY A 83 8.01 4.18 -12.27
CA GLY A 83 6.80 4.92 -12.62
C GLY A 83 5.59 4.02 -12.80
N SER A 84 4.46 4.61 -13.19
CA SER A 84 3.26 3.89 -13.57
C SER A 84 2.60 4.45 -14.81
N LEU A 85 1.89 3.60 -15.57
CA LEU A 85 1.10 3.95 -16.73
C LEU A 85 -0.39 3.68 -16.48
N VAL A 86 -1.25 4.62 -16.89
CA VAL A 86 -2.68 4.39 -17.08
C VAL A 86 -2.96 4.48 -18.58
N PRO A 87 -3.00 3.34 -19.32
CA PRO A 87 -3.29 3.32 -20.73
C PRO A 87 -4.72 3.75 -21.02
N VAL A 88 -4.90 4.76 -21.87
CA VAL A 88 -6.21 5.30 -22.26
C VAL A 88 -6.57 4.88 -23.69
N ARG A 89 -7.81 4.49 -23.92
CA ARG A 89 -8.30 3.88 -25.17
C ARG A 89 -9.41 4.68 -25.83
N THR A 90 -10.17 5.46 -25.06
CA THR A 90 -11.32 6.24 -25.55
C THR A 90 -11.05 7.73 -25.46
N ASP A 91 -11.91 8.54 -26.14
CA ASP A 91 -11.83 10.00 -26.07
C ASP A 91 -12.15 10.52 -24.67
N ALA A 92 -13.11 9.90 -23.98
CA ALA A 92 -13.47 10.24 -22.60
C ALA A 92 -12.30 10.01 -21.64
N GLU A 93 -11.63 8.86 -21.71
CA GLU A 93 -10.43 8.56 -20.90
C GLU A 93 -9.27 9.53 -21.22
N LEU A 94 -9.06 9.83 -22.51
CA LEU A 94 -8.02 10.77 -22.94
C LEU A 94 -8.30 12.19 -22.42
N ALA A 95 -9.57 12.62 -22.35
CA ALA A 95 -9.94 13.90 -21.79
C ALA A 95 -9.57 13.99 -20.29
N VAL A 96 -9.78 12.93 -19.52
CA VAL A 96 -9.32 12.84 -18.12
C VAL A 96 -7.80 12.98 -18.03
N ALA A 97 -7.06 12.18 -18.81
CA ALA A 97 -5.60 12.22 -18.78
C ALA A 97 -5.04 13.61 -19.14
N LYS A 98 -5.63 14.29 -20.16
CA LYS A 98 -5.28 15.67 -20.52
C LYS A 98 -5.57 16.66 -19.39
N ALA A 99 -6.71 16.53 -18.73
CA ALA A 99 -7.06 17.39 -17.60
C ALA A 99 -6.09 17.21 -16.43
N LEU A 100 -5.68 15.98 -16.14
CA LEU A 100 -4.74 15.66 -15.05
C LEU A 100 -3.34 16.26 -15.30
N VAL A 101 -2.81 16.20 -16.52
CA VAL A 101 -1.52 16.83 -16.81
C VAL A 101 -1.60 18.35 -16.87
N GLY A 102 -2.79 18.93 -17.04
CA GLY A 102 -3.05 20.37 -16.95
C GLY A 102 -3.25 20.91 -15.54
N ARG A 103 -3.24 20.07 -14.51
CA ARG A 103 -3.41 20.51 -13.12
C ARG A 103 -2.21 21.31 -12.65
N HIS A 104 -2.44 22.23 -11.70
CA HIS A 104 -1.38 23.02 -11.07
C HIS A 104 -0.35 22.17 -10.31
N ASP A 105 -0.75 21.01 -9.79
CA ASP A 105 0.08 20.06 -9.04
C ASP A 105 0.61 18.89 -9.89
N ALA A 106 0.44 18.93 -11.22
CA ALA A 106 0.86 17.86 -12.13
C ALA A 106 2.38 17.54 -12.02
N ALA A 107 3.21 18.57 -11.89
CA ALA A 107 4.66 18.40 -11.70
C ALA A 107 5.00 17.73 -10.37
N ASP A 108 4.28 18.05 -9.30
CA ASP A 108 4.46 17.42 -7.99
C ASP A 108 4.10 15.93 -7.99
N ARG A 109 3.19 15.53 -8.87
CA ARG A 109 2.77 14.13 -9.09
C ARG A 109 3.67 13.40 -10.07
N GLY A 110 4.46 14.14 -10.87
CA GLY A 110 5.23 13.60 -11.98
C GLY A 110 4.37 13.17 -13.16
N PHE A 111 3.25 13.87 -13.43
CA PHE A 111 2.34 13.53 -14.52
C PHE A 111 2.88 13.98 -15.87
N ALA A 112 2.84 13.06 -16.84
CA ALA A 112 3.06 13.32 -18.26
C ALA A 112 2.03 12.55 -19.09
N LEU A 113 1.61 13.12 -20.20
CA LEU A 113 0.82 12.42 -21.20
C LEU A 113 1.77 11.90 -22.28
N LEU A 114 1.83 10.59 -22.41
CA LEU A 114 2.64 9.91 -23.41
C LEU A 114 1.75 9.49 -24.59
N ASP A 115 2.26 9.56 -25.81
CA ASP A 115 1.61 8.89 -26.93
C ASP A 115 1.78 7.35 -26.84
N ALA A 116 1.15 6.65 -27.80
CA ALA A 116 1.14 5.19 -27.77
C ALA A 116 2.55 4.57 -27.92
N ASP A 117 3.42 5.18 -28.71
CA ASP A 117 4.77 4.66 -28.97
C ASP A 117 5.71 4.96 -27.80
N GLU A 118 5.60 6.14 -27.20
CA GLU A 118 6.29 6.50 -25.98
C GLU A 118 5.91 5.58 -24.81
N ALA A 119 4.59 5.31 -24.66
CA ALA A 119 4.09 4.40 -23.62
C ALA A 119 4.62 2.97 -23.81
N ARG A 120 4.64 2.46 -25.05
CA ARG A 120 5.20 1.14 -25.37
C ARG A 120 6.72 1.09 -25.24
N THR A 121 7.42 2.20 -25.46
CA THR A 121 8.86 2.29 -25.20
C THR A 121 9.15 2.10 -23.72
N ARG A 122 8.29 2.64 -22.84
CA ARG A 122 8.44 2.45 -21.38
C ARG A 122 7.99 1.08 -20.89
N ASN A 123 6.96 0.51 -21.52
CA ASN A 123 6.45 -0.81 -21.20
C ASN A 123 6.12 -1.61 -22.46
N PRO A 124 7.11 -2.32 -23.03
CA PRO A 124 6.94 -3.07 -24.29
C PRO A 124 5.92 -4.22 -24.21
N ALA A 125 5.57 -4.65 -23.00
CA ALA A 125 4.56 -5.69 -22.80
C ALA A 125 3.12 -5.19 -23.04
N LEU A 126 2.87 -3.88 -23.11
CA LEU A 126 1.57 -3.28 -23.41
C LEU A 126 1.31 -3.27 -24.93
N ARG A 127 0.85 -4.41 -25.45
CA ARG A 127 0.57 -4.60 -26.89
C ARG A 127 -0.89 -4.40 -27.26
N GLY A 128 -1.77 -4.28 -26.25
CA GLY A 128 -3.19 -3.99 -26.47
C GLY A 128 -3.42 -2.62 -27.09
N ALA A 129 -4.67 -2.36 -27.45
CA ALA A 129 -5.06 -1.07 -27.99
C ALA A 129 -4.88 0.03 -26.95
N LEU A 130 -4.16 1.07 -27.30
CA LEU A 130 -4.04 2.31 -26.53
C LEU A 130 -3.83 3.50 -27.47
N ARG A 131 -4.36 4.66 -27.10
CA ARG A 131 -4.20 5.93 -27.85
C ARG A 131 -3.11 6.80 -27.23
N ALA A 132 -3.02 6.75 -25.91
CA ALA A 132 -2.06 7.48 -25.09
C ALA A 132 -1.98 6.79 -23.71
N ALA A 133 -1.11 7.27 -22.83
CA ALA A 133 -1.10 6.87 -21.43
C ALA A 133 -0.81 8.06 -20.52
N LEU A 134 -1.50 8.14 -19.38
CA LEU A 134 -1.04 8.98 -18.29
C LEU A 134 0.14 8.28 -17.63
N PHE A 135 1.29 8.92 -17.60
CA PHE A 135 2.48 8.46 -16.89
C PHE A 135 2.63 9.21 -15.57
N ALA A 136 2.84 8.49 -14.48
CA ALA A 136 3.17 9.04 -13.16
C ALA A 136 4.61 8.63 -12.82
N GLU A 137 5.56 9.50 -13.10
CA GLU A 137 6.99 9.24 -12.96
C GLU A 137 7.42 8.97 -11.52
N ARG A 138 6.76 9.64 -10.56
CA ARG A 138 7.10 9.51 -9.14
C ARG A 138 6.65 8.19 -8.50
N ASP A 139 5.83 7.42 -9.18
CA ASP A 139 5.41 6.12 -8.69
C ASP A 139 6.58 5.13 -8.73
N ALA A 140 6.57 4.20 -7.80
CA ALA A 140 7.60 3.18 -7.66
C ALA A 140 6.99 1.86 -7.17
N VAL A 141 7.79 0.82 -7.08
CA VAL A 141 7.37 -0.46 -6.50
C VAL A 141 8.42 -1.00 -5.54
N VAL A 142 7.98 -1.84 -4.60
CA VAL A 142 8.81 -2.66 -3.73
C VAL A 142 8.35 -4.12 -3.80
N GLU A 143 9.14 -5.04 -3.26
CA GLU A 143 8.73 -6.46 -3.15
C GLU A 143 7.97 -6.70 -1.83
N PRO A 144 6.63 -6.65 -1.79
CA PRO A 144 5.87 -6.59 -0.53
C PRO A 144 6.11 -7.79 0.37
N ARG A 145 6.35 -8.99 -0.20
CA ARG A 145 6.61 -10.22 0.56
C ARG A 145 8.02 -10.32 1.12
N ARG A 146 8.91 -9.40 0.72
CA ARG A 146 10.34 -9.39 1.11
C ARG A 146 10.71 -8.12 1.84
N ALA A 147 10.15 -6.97 1.44
CA ALA A 147 10.56 -5.65 1.88
C ALA A 147 10.57 -5.50 3.40
N VAL A 148 9.45 -5.84 4.05
CA VAL A 148 9.32 -5.72 5.51
C VAL A 148 10.39 -6.55 6.23
N ARG A 149 10.55 -7.81 5.82
CA ARG A 149 11.54 -8.73 6.41
C ARG A 149 12.97 -8.26 6.16
N ALA A 150 13.28 -7.80 4.95
CA ALA A 150 14.62 -7.31 4.60
C ALA A 150 15.02 -6.10 5.47
N VAL A 151 14.07 -5.18 5.74
CA VAL A 151 14.32 -4.06 6.67
C VAL A 151 14.57 -4.57 8.09
N GLN A 152 13.78 -5.51 8.59
CA GLN A 152 13.95 -6.08 9.94
C GLN A 152 15.30 -6.80 10.09
N GLU A 153 15.72 -7.57 9.09
CA GLU A 153 17.02 -8.24 9.06
C GLU A 153 18.17 -7.22 9.06
N HIS A 154 18.04 -6.13 8.31
CA HIS A 154 19.00 -5.02 8.34
C HIS A 154 19.08 -4.37 9.73
N LEU A 155 17.94 -4.07 10.34
CA LEU A 155 17.86 -3.48 11.67
C LEU A 155 18.49 -4.37 12.74
N ALA A 156 18.35 -5.69 12.63
CA ALA A 156 18.98 -6.65 13.55
C ALA A 156 20.50 -6.52 13.57
N GLY A 157 21.12 -6.15 12.42
CA GLY A 157 22.55 -5.88 12.33
C GLY A 157 23.02 -4.63 13.08
N SER A 158 22.12 -3.73 13.48
CA SER A 158 22.45 -2.47 14.19
C SER A 158 22.89 -2.67 15.64
N GLY A 159 22.60 -3.82 16.25
CA GLY A 159 22.77 -4.07 17.69
C GLY A 159 21.76 -3.32 18.59
N ARG A 160 20.82 -2.54 18.00
CA ARG A 160 19.79 -1.75 18.72
C ARG A 160 18.38 -2.27 18.51
N TYR A 161 18.21 -3.33 17.75
CA TYR A 161 16.91 -3.87 17.38
C TYR A 161 16.79 -5.33 17.80
N THR A 162 15.71 -5.65 18.51
CA THR A 162 15.36 -7.02 18.90
C THR A 162 13.97 -7.36 18.37
N PHE A 163 13.86 -8.41 17.56
CA PHE A 163 12.59 -8.91 17.04
C PHE A 163 12.11 -10.11 17.87
N LEU A 164 10.85 -10.06 18.29
CA LEU A 164 10.18 -11.10 19.07
C LEU A 164 8.92 -11.58 18.32
N GLY A 165 9.10 -12.52 17.40
CA GLY A 165 8.01 -13.18 16.69
C GLY A 165 7.31 -14.25 17.52
N GLY A 166 6.01 -14.47 17.26
CA GLY A 166 5.18 -15.42 18.04
C GLY A 166 4.89 -14.91 19.44
N ARG A 167 4.71 -13.59 19.63
CA ARG A 167 4.41 -12.90 20.87
C ARG A 167 3.26 -11.91 20.66
N GLU A 168 2.06 -12.28 21.05
CA GLU A 168 0.91 -11.39 21.02
C GLU A 168 0.90 -10.51 22.26
N VAL A 169 0.91 -9.19 22.08
CA VAL A 169 0.75 -8.24 23.19
C VAL A 169 -0.73 -8.17 23.55
N VAL A 170 -1.04 -8.48 24.80
CA VAL A 170 -2.40 -8.54 25.35
C VAL A 170 -2.73 -7.41 26.31
N GLU A 171 -1.71 -6.71 26.85
CA GLU A 171 -1.86 -5.52 27.68
C GLU A 171 -0.79 -4.49 27.33
N ALA A 172 -1.15 -3.20 27.37
CA ALA A 172 -0.23 -2.08 27.20
C ALA A 172 -0.66 -0.91 28.10
N ALA A 173 0.24 -0.47 28.96
CA ALA A 173 0.00 0.69 29.82
C ALA A 173 1.34 1.30 30.27
N GLY A 174 1.46 2.64 30.17
CA GLY A 174 2.58 3.38 30.71
C GLY A 174 3.96 2.92 30.22
N GLY A 175 4.06 2.44 28.96
CA GLY A 175 5.29 1.90 28.40
C GLY A 175 5.61 0.45 28.80
N THR A 176 4.75 -0.21 29.57
CA THR A 176 4.87 -1.63 29.89
C THR A 176 3.89 -2.44 29.05
N LEU A 177 4.42 -3.42 28.35
CA LEU A 177 3.63 -4.37 27.55
C LEU A 177 3.67 -5.74 28.20
N ARG A 178 2.56 -6.47 28.19
CA ARG A 178 2.51 -7.87 28.58
C ARG A 178 2.11 -8.72 27.38
N ASP A 179 2.88 -9.75 27.08
CA ASP A 179 2.56 -10.68 26.02
C ASP A 179 1.69 -11.87 26.49
N ASP A 180 1.23 -12.69 25.54
CA ASP A 180 0.41 -13.89 25.74
C ASP A 180 1.10 -15.01 26.54
N ARG A 181 2.42 -14.92 26.73
CA ARG A 181 3.21 -15.83 27.57
C ARG A 181 3.41 -15.30 28.98
N GLY A 182 2.84 -14.11 29.28
CA GLY A 182 2.94 -13.46 30.59
C GLY A 182 4.24 -12.67 30.79
N GLU A 183 5.13 -12.60 29.80
CA GLU A 183 6.38 -11.82 29.88
C GLU A 183 6.07 -10.33 29.79
N ARG A 184 6.78 -9.54 30.60
CA ARG A 184 6.65 -8.07 30.60
C ARG A 184 7.83 -7.42 29.92
N HIS A 185 7.51 -6.54 28.99
CA HIS A 185 8.46 -5.76 28.22
C HIS A 185 8.35 -4.29 28.61
N HIS A 186 9.39 -3.76 29.26
CA HIS A 186 9.43 -2.36 29.69
C HIS A 186 10.09 -1.51 28.61
N ALA A 187 9.48 -0.38 28.28
CA ALA A 187 9.98 0.61 27.34
C ALA A 187 9.67 2.03 27.83
N ASP A 188 10.42 3.00 27.33
CA ASP A 188 10.17 4.42 27.62
C ASP A 188 8.96 4.94 26.85
N ALA A 189 8.71 4.36 25.66
CA ALA A 189 7.54 4.63 24.82
C ALA A 189 7.13 3.36 24.05
N ALA A 190 5.85 3.28 23.65
CA ALA A 190 5.31 2.18 22.86
C ALA A 190 4.46 2.68 21.70
N VAL A 191 4.60 2.03 20.53
CA VAL A 191 3.78 2.26 19.35
C VAL A 191 3.09 0.96 18.93
N LEU A 192 1.76 0.96 18.94
CA LEU A 192 0.94 -0.19 18.60
C LEU A 192 0.49 -0.08 17.14
N CYS A 193 1.02 -0.93 16.27
CA CYS A 193 0.74 -0.97 14.82
C CYS A 193 0.05 -2.27 14.44
N THR A 194 -1.13 -2.54 14.99
CA THR A 194 -1.84 -3.83 14.91
C THR A 194 -2.51 -4.12 13.56
N GLY A 195 -2.43 -3.17 12.59
CA GLY A 195 -3.02 -3.32 11.27
C GLY A 195 -4.54 -3.49 11.34
N ALA A 196 -5.07 -4.53 10.69
CA ALA A 196 -6.51 -4.83 10.66
C ALA A 196 -7.00 -5.62 11.89
N TRP A 197 -6.16 -5.86 12.88
CA TRP A 197 -6.55 -6.51 14.13
C TRP A 197 -7.10 -5.46 15.10
N LEU A 198 -8.43 -5.30 15.08
CA LEU A 198 -9.16 -4.27 15.86
C LEU A 198 -9.84 -4.85 17.10
N GLY A 199 -9.70 -6.15 17.36
CA GLY A 199 -10.21 -6.82 18.55
C GLY A 199 -9.21 -6.82 19.71
N GLY A 200 -9.57 -7.44 20.84
CA GLY A 200 -8.69 -7.60 22.01
C GLY A 200 -8.11 -6.27 22.47
N LEU A 201 -6.78 -6.20 22.54
CA LEU A 201 -6.04 -5.01 23.01
C LEU A 201 -6.53 -3.69 22.39
N VAL A 202 -6.76 -3.65 21.06
CA VAL A 202 -7.18 -2.40 20.39
C VAL A 202 -8.56 -1.96 20.84
N ARG A 203 -9.51 -2.90 20.92
CA ARG A 203 -10.87 -2.61 21.40
C ARG A 203 -10.87 -2.12 22.85
N ASP A 204 -10.00 -2.69 23.68
CA ASP A 204 -9.93 -2.33 25.10
C ASP A 204 -9.28 -0.94 25.31
N LEU A 205 -8.30 -0.58 24.49
CA LEU A 205 -7.59 0.70 24.58
C LEU A 205 -8.27 1.85 23.82
N ALA A 206 -9.00 1.55 22.74
CA ALA A 206 -9.62 2.53 21.85
C ALA A 206 -10.94 2.00 21.26
N PRO A 207 -11.99 1.81 22.08
CA PRO A 207 -13.24 1.20 21.63
C PRO A 207 -13.99 2.07 20.59
N ASP A 208 -13.73 3.35 20.58
CA ASP A 208 -14.32 4.37 19.69
C ASP A 208 -13.42 4.72 18.48
N LEU A 209 -12.42 3.90 18.17
CA LEU A 209 -11.50 4.17 17.07
C LEU A 209 -12.26 4.18 15.72
N PRO A 210 -12.23 5.31 14.95
CA PRO A 210 -13.04 5.45 13.76
C PRO A 210 -12.38 4.76 12.55
N VAL A 211 -12.31 3.44 12.60
CA VAL A 211 -11.72 2.59 11.55
C VAL A 211 -12.65 1.45 11.19
N ARG A 212 -12.56 1.02 9.95
CA ARG A 212 -13.18 -0.21 9.43
C ARG A 212 -12.14 -1.13 8.84
N ARG A 213 -12.50 -2.37 8.61
CA ARG A 213 -11.71 -3.30 7.80
C ARG A 213 -12.19 -3.26 6.36
N VAL A 214 -11.27 -3.50 5.43
CA VAL A 214 -11.58 -3.63 3.99
C VAL A 214 -10.93 -4.90 3.50
N ARG A 215 -11.70 -5.78 2.82
CA ARG A 215 -11.19 -7.03 2.22
C ARG A 215 -11.02 -6.86 0.71
N LEU A 216 -9.90 -7.37 0.20
CA LEU A 216 -9.54 -7.33 -1.21
C LEU A 216 -9.23 -8.73 -1.71
N GLN A 217 -9.57 -9.01 -2.97
CA GLN A 217 -9.15 -10.20 -3.68
C GLN A 217 -8.09 -9.85 -4.72
N MET A 218 -7.05 -10.66 -4.79
CA MET A 218 -5.89 -10.46 -5.66
C MET A 218 -5.40 -11.79 -6.22
N MET A 219 -4.69 -11.75 -7.35
CA MET A 219 -4.05 -12.92 -7.94
C MET A 219 -2.60 -12.65 -8.36
N GLN A 220 -1.85 -13.70 -8.58
CA GLN A 220 -0.52 -13.67 -9.17
C GLN A 220 -0.39 -14.76 -10.22
N THR A 221 0.20 -14.40 -11.37
CA THR A 221 0.46 -15.33 -12.47
C THR A 221 1.82 -16.02 -12.31
N GLU A 222 2.07 -17.05 -13.12
CA GLU A 222 3.42 -17.49 -13.47
C GLU A 222 4.18 -16.37 -14.19
N PRO A 223 5.51 -16.48 -14.36
CA PRO A 223 6.31 -15.43 -14.99
C PRO A 223 5.78 -15.04 -16.37
N LEU A 224 5.76 -13.73 -16.65
CA LEU A 224 5.32 -13.18 -17.95
C LEU A 224 6.26 -13.58 -19.10
N GLY A 225 7.52 -13.87 -18.79
CA GLY A 225 8.54 -14.23 -19.78
C GLY A 225 9.22 -13.03 -20.44
N GLU A 226 8.86 -11.82 -20.03
CA GLU A 226 9.47 -10.56 -20.49
C GLU A 226 9.39 -9.50 -19.39
N ASP A 227 10.12 -8.41 -19.55
CA ASP A 227 10.08 -7.30 -18.61
C ASP A 227 8.77 -6.49 -18.76
N PHE A 228 8.18 -6.15 -17.62
CA PHE A 228 7.02 -5.28 -17.47
C PHE A 228 7.52 -3.95 -16.90
N GLY A 229 8.08 -3.12 -17.75
CA GLY A 229 8.93 -1.98 -17.44
C GLY A 229 8.38 -0.96 -16.44
N THR A 230 7.04 -0.86 -16.25
CA THR A 230 6.37 0.04 -15.31
C THR A 230 5.33 -0.71 -14.50
N ALA A 231 4.83 -0.12 -13.41
CA ALA A 231 3.51 -0.52 -12.91
C ALA A 231 2.42 -0.06 -13.89
N VAL A 232 1.28 -0.73 -13.90
CA VAL A 232 0.15 -0.37 -14.77
C VAL A 232 -1.14 -0.35 -13.97
N ALA A 233 -1.99 0.62 -14.27
CA ALA A 233 -3.35 0.70 -13.75
C ALA A 233 -4.32 0.84 -14.92
N ASP A 234 -5.54 0.32 -14.80
CA ASP A 234 -6.59 0.60 -15.77
C ASP A 234 -7.24 1.97 -15.54
N THR A 235 -8.13 2.37 -16.45
CA THR A 235 -8.81 3.67 -16.37
C THR A 235 -9.89 3.74 -15.29
N ASP A 236 -10.29 2.63 -14.67
CA ASP A 236 -11.17 2.66 -13.51
C ASP A 236 -10.49 3.30 -12.29
N THR A 237 -9.15 3.37 -12.27
CA THR A 237 -8.40 4.14 -11.28
C THR A 237 -8.76 5.62 -11.28
N PHE A 238 -9.16 6.20 -12.42
CA PHE A 238 -9.61 7.59 -12.50
C PHE A 238 -10.87 7.85 -11.68
N ARG A 239 -11.72 6.82 -11.50
CA ARG A 239 -12.95 6.88 -10.70
C ARG A 239 -12.70 6.63 -9.22
N PHE A 240 -11.68 5.84 -8.92
CA PHE A 240 -11.44 5.32 -7.58
C PHE A 240 -10.57 6.24 -6.73
N TYR A 241 -9.48 6.78 -7.30
CA TYR A 241 -8.51 7.53 -6.51
C TYR A 241 -8.81 9.02 -6.44
N PRO A 242 -8.78 9.62 -5.22
CA PRO A 242 -9.11 11.03 -5.01
C PRO A 242 -8.17 12.00 -5.74
N GLY A 243 -6.92 11.60 -6.00
CA GLY A 243 -5.96 12.42 -6.76
C GLY A 243 -6.35 12.63 -8.23
N TYR A 244 -7.26 11.84 -8.75
CA TYR A 244 -7.77 11.96 -10.12
C TYR A 244 -9.14 12.65 -10.20
N ALA A 245 -9.79 12.87 -9.07
CA ALA A 245 -11.14 13.43 -9.01
C ALA A 245 -11.21 14.86 -9.60
N GLY A 246 -12.31 15.12 -10.30
CA GLY A 246 -12.61 16.42 -10.89
C GLY A 246 -13.82 16.35 -11.84
N PRO A 247 -14.26 17.47 -12.44
CA PRO A 247 -15.38 17.48 -13.36
C PRO A 247 -15.23 16.53 -14.57
N TRP A 248 -13.98 16.25 -14.95
CA TRP A 248 -13.65 15.29 -16.01
C TRP A 248 -13.98 13.84 -15.64
N THR A 249 -13.91 13.47 -14.36
CA THR A 249 -14.33 12.13 -13.92
C THR A 249 -15.84 11.96 -13.91
N ASP A 250 -16.58 13.03 -13.65
CA ASP A 250 -18.04 13.02 -13.77
C ASP A 250 -18.47 12.86 -15.24
N ALA A 251 -17.80 13.57 -16.16
CA ALA A 251 -18.01 13.39 -17.60
C ALA A 251 -17.68 11.96 -18.06
N LEU A 252 -16.53 11.41 -17.62
CA LEU A 252 -16.17 10.03 -17.90
C LEU A 252 -17.25 9.03 -17.43
N ASN A 253 -17.77 9.22 -16.22
CA ASN A 253 -18.81 8.34 -15.67
C ASN A 253 -20.12 8.40 -16.49
N ALA A 254 -20.47 9.59 -16.99
CA ALA A 254 -21.67 9.79 -17.81
C ALA A 254 -21.53 9.19 -19.22
N GLU A 255 -20.36 9.35 -19.86
CA GLU A 255 -20.11 8.88 -21.22
C GLU A 255 -19.75 7.40 -21.30
N GLN A 256 -19.03 6.90 -20.31
CA GLN A 256 -18.50 5.53 -20.25
C GLN A 256 -18.72 4.97 -18.84
N PRO A 257 -19.90 4.44 -18.53
CA PRO A 257 -20.15 3.80 -17.24
C PRO A 257 -19.15 2.68 -16.96
N GLN A 258 -18.80 2.51 -15.68
CA GLN A 258 -17.93 1.42 -15.27
C GLN A 258 -18.57 0.06 -15.60
N HIS A 259 -17.75 -0.94 -15.91
CA HIS A 259 -18.24 -2.31 -16.15
C HIS A 259 -19.01 -2.82 -14.90
N PRO A 260 -20.20 -3.46 -15.09
CA PRO A 260 -21.04 -3.86 -13.96
C PRO A 260 -20.34 -4.70 -12.90
N THR A 261 -19.46 -5.63 -13.28
CA THR A 261 -18.66 -6.43 -12.34
C THR A 261 -17.70 -5.52 -11.56
N ALA A 262 -17.00 -4.61 -12.24
CA ALA A 262 -16.07 -3.70 -11.57
C ALA A 262 -16.79 -2.79 -10.57
N ALA A 263 -17.96 -2.26 -10.94
CA ALA A 263 -18.79 -1.42 -10.08
C ALA A 263 -19.30 -2.19 -8.86
N SER A 264 -19.80 -3.42 -9.03
CA SER A 264 -20.35 -4.22 -7.93
C SER A 264 -19.30 -4.69 -6.92
N TRP A 265 -18.05 -4.85 -7.34
CA TRP A 265 -16.92 -5.30 -6.50
C TRP A 265 -15.98 -4.17 -6.10
N GLY A 266 -16.29 -2.91 -6.43
CA GLY A 266 -15.43 -1.75 -6.14
C GLY A 266 -14.03 -1.91 -6.72
N MET A 267 -13.94 -2.33 -8.01
CA MET A 267 -12.66 -2.72 -8.61
C MET A 267 -12.00 -1.56 -9.36
N GLN A 268 -10.68 -1.58 -9.33
CA GLN A 268 -9.79 -1.06 -10.35
C GLN A 268 -8.70 -2.11 -10.58
N THR A 269 -8.18 -2.20 -11.80
CA THR A 269 -7.12 -3.17 -12.10
C THR A 269 -5.75 -2.53 -11.97
N LEU A 270 -4.96 -3.05 -11.04
CA LEU A 270 -3.54 -2.73 -10.90
C LEU A 270 -2.70 -3.95 -11.26
N ILE A 271 -1.61 -3.73 -11.99
CA ILE A 271 -0.68 -4.79 -12.43
C ILE A 271 0.74 -4.38 -12.06
N VAL A 272 1.42 -5.22 -11.30
CA VAL A 272 2.81 -5.00 -10.89
C VAL A 272 3.59 -6.30 -11.06
N GLN A 273 4.71 -6.24 -11.80
CA GLN A 273 5.59 -7.39 -11.94
C GLN A 273 6.45 -7.59 -10.68
N ARG A 274 6.55 -8.83 -10.25
CA ARG A 274 7.40 -9.28 -9.15
C ARG A 274 8.80 -9.63 -9.64
N ALA A 275 9.75 -9.70 -8.71
CA ALA A 275 11.13 -10.09 -9.01
C ALA A 275 11.25 -11.50 -9.64
N ASP A 276 10.25 -12.37 -9.45
CA ASP A 276 10.17 -13.68 -10.09
C ASP A 276 9.56 -13.64 -11.50
N GLY A 277 9.24 -12.46 -12.00
CA GLY A 277 8.63 -12.24 -13.33
C GLY A 277 7.11 -12.41 -13.36
N GLY A 278 6.47 -12.92 -12.31
CA GLY A 278 5.02 -13.05 -12.22
C GLY A 278 4.33 -11.69 -12.05
N LEU A 279 3.10 -11.58 -12.55
CA LEU A 279 2.29 -10.37 -12.41
C LEU A 279 1.38 -10.51 -11.18
N THR A 280 1.43 -9.54 -10.25
CA THR A 280 0.39 -9.36 -9.23
C THR A 280 -0.69 -8.46 -9.80
N ILE A 281 -1.93 -8.95 -9.80
CA ILE A 281 -3.08 -8.31 -10.41
C ILE A 281 -4.21 -8.26 -9.37
N GLY A 282 -4.95 -7.16 -9.30
CA GLY A 282 -6.11 -6.94 -8.42
C GLY A 282 -6.57 -5.49 -8.56
N ASP A 283 -7.51 -5.05 -7.78
CA ASP A 283 -8.13 -5.69 -6.64
C ASP A 283 -9.63 -5.38 -6.55
N THR A 284 -10.30 -6.00 -5.58
CA THR A 284 -11.68 -5.69 -5.18
C THR A 284 -11.69 -4.92 -3.87
N HIS A 285 -12.83 -4.32 -3.48
CA HIS A 285 -13.01 -3.69 -2.18
C HIS A 285 -14.36 -4.07 -1.58
N ALA A 286 -14.34 -4.92 -0.55
CA ALA A 286 -15.50 -5.26 0.26
C ALA A 286 -15.42 -4.55 1.61
N TYR A 287 -16.49 -3.87 1.99
CA TYR A 287 -16.58 -3.04 3.19
C TYR A 287 -17.48 -3.60 4.27
N ASP A 288 -18.42 -4.48 3.90
CA ASP A 288 -19.42 -5.02 4.81
C ASP A 288 -18.92 -6.28 5.50
N GLU A 289 -19.00 -6.30 6.82
CA GLU A 289 -18.63 -7.44 7.65
C GLU A 289 -19.89 -8.18 8.16
N PRO A 290 -19.85 -9.51 8.37
CA PRO A 290 -18.66 -10.36 8.27
C PRO A 290 -18.25 -10.60 6.82
N PHE A 291 -16.92 -10.61 6.55
CA PHE A 291 -16.45 -10.98 5.24
C PHE A 291 -16.60 -12.47 4.98
N ASP A 292 -16.94 -12.82 3.73
CA ASP A 292 -16.91 -14.20 3.29
C ASP A 292 -15.50 -14.77 3.41
N PHE A 293 -15.39 -16.04 3.78
CA PHE A 293 -14.11 -16.73 3.82
C PHE A 293 -13.69 -17.29 2.45
N ASP A 294 -14.64 -17.50 1.55
CA ASP A 294 -14.40 -17.93 0.18
C ASP A 294 -13.89 -16.80 -0.72
N LEU A 295 -13.27 -17.18 -1.83
CA LEU A 295 -12.87 -16.30 -2.91
C LEU A 295 -13.83 -16.47 -4.08
N ASP A 296 -14.38 -15.35 -4.56
CA ASP A 296 -15.28 -15.35 -5.71
C ASP A 296 -14.50 -15.34 -7.02
N GLU A 297 -14.94 -16.12 -8.00
CA GLU A 297 -14.28 -16.21 -9.31
C GLU A 297 -14.66 -15.06 -10.26
N ALA A 298 -15.84 -14.43 -10.10
CA ALA A 298 -16.30 -13.36 -10.97
C ALA A 298 -15.32 -12.17 -11.06
N PRO A 299 -14.75 -11.64 -9.95
CA PRO A 299 -13.73 -10.60 -10.02
C PRO A 299 -12.48 -11.06 -10.78
N TYR A 300 -12.04 -12.30 -10.61
CA TYR A 300 -10.83 -12.81 -11.28
C TYR A 300 -11.02 -12.95 -12.79
N ALA A 301 -12.21 -13.32 -13.25
CA ALA A 301 -12.55 -13.34 -14.67
C ALA A 301 -12.41 -11.93 -15.27
N HIS A 302 -12.97 -10.92 -14.60
CA HIS A 302 -12.88 -9.53 -15.04
C HIS A 302 -11.42 -9.00 -15.01
N LEU A 303 -10.67 -9.26 -13.94
CA LEU A 303 -9.24 -8.89 -13.85
C LEU A 303 -8.43 -9.52 -14.98
N THR A 304 -8.73 -10.77 -15.34
CA THR A 304 -8.07 -11.47 -16.45
C THR A 304 -8.38 -10.78 -17.76
N GLU A 305 -9.66 -10.51 -18.04
CA GLU A 305 -10.11 -9.83 -19.26
C GLU A 305 -9.43 -8.46 -19.45
N VAL A 306 -9.42 -7.63 -18.39
CA VAL A 306 -8.79 -6.32 -18.43
C VAL A 306 -7.27 -6.42 -18.66
N ALA A 307 -6.60 -7.32 -17.95
CA ALA A 307 -5.16 -7.51 -18.07
C ALA A 307 -4.77 -8.05 -19.45
N GLU A 308 -5.52 -9.01 -20.01
CA GLU A 308 -5.31 -9.54 -21.37
C GLU A 308 -5.55 -8.47 -22.45
N ALA A 309 -6.56 -7.62 -22.25
CA ALA A 309 -6.81 -6.49 -23.15
C ALA A 309 -5.66 -5.46 -23.13
N LEU A 310 -5.04 -5.21 -21.98
CA LEU A 310 -3.86 -4.34 -21.85
C LEU A 310 -2.61 -4.97 -22.47
N LEU A 311 -2.38 -6.26 -22.23
CA LEU A 311 -1.23 -7.00 -22.76
C LEU A 311 -1.38 -7.30 -24.27
N GLY A 312 -2.61 -7.32 -24.82
CA GLY A 312 -2.88 -7.77 -26.20
C GLY A 312 -2.60 -9.25 -26.42
N ARG A 313 -2.61 -10.07 -25.36
CA ARG A 313 -2.37 -11.51 -25.34
C ARG A 313 -2.91 -12.17 -24.07
N PRO A 314 -3.10 -13.50 -24.07
CA PRO A 314 -3.49 -14.23 -22.88
C PRO A 314 -2.49 -14.06 -21.72
N LEU A 315 -3.01 -14.05 -20.51
CA LEU A 315 -2.19 -14.08 -19.29
C LEU A 315 -1.46 -15.43 -19.16
N PRO A 316 -0.27 -15.44 -18.54
CA PRO A 316 0.29 -16.69 -18.03
C PRO A 316 -0.68 -17.34 -17.01
N PRO A 317 -0.59 -18.67 -16.79
CA PRO A 317 -1.44 -19.34 -15.82
C PRO A 317 -1.42 -18.66 -14.45
N VAL A 318 -2.58 -18.58 -13.80
CA VAL A 318 -2.68 -18.03 -12.44
C VAL A 318 -2.04 -19.01 -11.47
N ARG A 319 -0.99 -18.57 -10.79
CA ARG A 319 -0.23 -19.35 -9.82
C ARG A 319 -0.91 -19.40 -8.45
N ARG A 320 -1.55 -18.29 -8.04
CA ARG A 320 -2.22 -18.17 -6.74
C ARG A 320 -3.26 -17.07 -6.71
N ARG A 321 -4.26 -17.27 -5.86
CA ARG A 321 -5.27 -16.27 -5.47
C ARG A 321 -5.26 -16.12 -3.97
N TRP A 322 -5.58 -14.93 -3.46
CA TRP A 322 -5.70 -14.69 -2.01
C TRP A 322 -6.58 -13.48 -1.73
N ALA A 323 -7.07 -13.43 -0.48
CA ALA A 323 -7.63 -12.20 0.08
C ALA A 323 -6.64 -11.53 1.03
N GLY A 324 -6.66 -10.21 1.04
CA GLY A 324 -6.02 -9.36 2.03
C GLY A 324 -7.05 -8.56 2.81
N VAL A 325 -6.74 -8.19 4.04
CA VAL A 325 -7.58 -7.29 4.84
C VAL A 325 -6.69 -6.20 5.43
N TYR A 326 -7.09 -4.93 5.23
CA TYR A 326 -6.44 -3.80 5.88
C TYR A 326 -7.41 -2.97 6.71
N ALA A 327 -6.89 -2.16 7.63
CA ALA A 327 -7.68 -1.16 8.34
C ALA A 327 -7.68 0.16 7.57
N GLN A 328 -8.84 0.82 7.54
CA GLN A 328 -9.06 2.11 6.90
C GLN A 328 -9.80 3.06 7.84
N GLY A 329 -9.33 4.29 7.99
CA GLY A 329 -10.06 5.33 8.68
C GLY A 329 -11.42 5.59 8.02
N LEU A 330 -12.45 5.84 8.83
CA LEU A 330 -13.79 6.20 8.34
C LEU A 330 -13.77 7.60 7.69
N ASP A 331 -12.99 8.53 8.26
CA ASP A 331 -12.67 9.80 7.61
C ASP A 331 -11.46 9.57 6.69
N PRO A 332 -11.55 9.85 5.38
CA PRO A 332 -10.45 9.66 4.44
C PRO A 332 -9.35 10.73 4.54
N ARG A 333 -9.60 11.87 5.19
CA ARG A 333 -8.67 13.01 5.25
C ARG A 333 -7.38 12.70 5.99
N PRO A 334 -7.38 12.17 7.23
CA PRO A 334 -6.13 11.77 7.87
C PRO A 334 -5.47 10.61 7.15
N VAL A 335 -4.17 10.72 6.89
CA VAL A 335 -3.39 9.66 6.21
C VAL A 335 -3.39 8.37 7.02
N VAL A 336 -3.43 8.49 8.34
CA VAL A 336 -3.46 7.39 9.30
C VAL A 336 -4.19 7.85 10.57
N GLN A 337 -4.81 6.92 11.29
CA GLN A 337 -5.38 7.19 12.61
C GLN A 337 -4.28 7.03 13.67
N ARG A 338 -4.02 8.11 14.41
CA ARG A 338 -3.14 8.14 15.57
C ARG A 338 -3.96 8.42 16.82
N ARG A 339 -3.85 7.54 17.81
CA ARG A 339 -4.50 7.69 19.10
C ARG A 339 -3.45 7.62 20.21
N ARG A 340 -3.26 8.69 20.94
CA ARG A 340 -2.50 8.66 22.18
C ARG A 340 -3.35 7.93 23.23
N VAL A 341 -2.90 6.75 23.65
CA VAL A 341 -3.58 5.89 24.63
C VAL A 341 -3.29 6.41 26.05
N ASP A 342 -2.01 6.68 26.32
CA ASP A 342 -1.52 7.29 27.54
C ASP A 342 -0.25 8.13 27.22
N ASP A 343 0.44 8.63 28.23
CA ASP A 343 1.61 9.51 28.04
C ASP A 343 2.78 8.83 27.32
N ARG A 344 2.80 7.51 27.22
CA ARG A 344 3.90 6.72 26.65
C ARG A 344 3.46 5.76 25.53
N THR A 345 2.16 5.58 25.35
CA THR A 345 1.61 4.57 24.45
C THR A 345 0.76 5.20 23.35
N TRP A 346 1.10 4.92 22.10
CA TRP A 346 0.37 5.37 20.93
C TRP A 346 -0.14 4.19 20.11
N LEU A 347 -1.35 4.32 19.56
CA LEU A 347 -1.94 3.38 18.60
C LEU A 347 -1.95 4.05 17.21
N VAL A 348 -1.38 3.37 16.23
CA VAL A 348 -1.27 3.85 14.84
C VAL A 348 -1.82 2.81 13.88
N THR A 349 -2.94 3.11 13.22
CA THR A 349 -3.62 2.17 12.31
C THR A 349 -4.49 2.91 11.30
N GLY A 350 -5.15 2.18 10.39
CA GLY A 350 -6.12 2.74 9.46
C GLY A 350 -5.57 3.54 8.28
N PRO A 351 -4.37 3.26 7.73
CA PRO A 351 -3.86 3.98 6.55
C PRO A 351 -4.62 3.64 5.26
N GLY A 352 -5.49 2.63 5.29
CA GLY A 352 -6.18 2.15 4.09
C GLY A 352 -5.21 1.64 3.02
N GLY A 353 -5.55 1.81 1.76
CA GLY A 353 -4.70 1.45 0.61
C GLY A 353 -3.42 2.27 0.47
N ARG A 354 -3.18 3.25 1.37
CA ARG A 354 -1.97 4.09 1.40
C ARG A 354 -0.81 3.47 2.18
N GLY A 355 -1.08 2.36 2.90
CA GLY A 355 -0.16 1.79 3.88
C GLY A 355 1.24 1.52 3.34
N MET A 356 1.39 0.94 2.15
CA MET A 356 2.71 0.67 1.57
C MET A 356 3.41 1.97 1.16
N SER A 357 2.72 2.88 0.46
CA SER A 357 3.30 4.15 0.01
C SER A 357 3.75 5.03 1.16
N CYS A 358 2.89 5.19 2.18
CA CYS A 358 3.07 6.19 3.22
C CYS A 358 3.66 5.64 4.52
N SER A 359 3.87 4.32 4.68
CA SER A 359 4.38 3.78 5.95
C SER A 359 5.69 4.41 6.42
N PRO A 360 6.69 4.72 5.55
CA PRO A 360 7.90 5.37 6.01
C PRO A 360 7.64 6.77 6.56
N SER A 361 6.89 7.62 5.83
CA SER A 361 6.56 8.98 6.29
C SER A 361 5.65 8.98 7.52
N ILE A 362 4.73 8.01 7.65
CA ILE A 362 3.91 7.83 8.85
C ILE A 362 4.79 7.51 10.06
N GLY A 363 5.78 6.61 9.90
CA GLY A 363 6.73 6.28 10.98
C GLY A 363 7.55 7.49 11.41
N GLU A 364 8.09 8.25 10.44
CA GLU A 364 8.84 9.49 10.67
C GLU A 364 8.02 10.50 11.48
N THR A 365 6.83 10.87 10.96
CA THR A 365 5.96 11.90 11.57
C THR A 365 5.39 11.46 12.93
N THR A 366 5.11 10.17 13.11
CA THR A 366 4.62 9.69 14.42
C THR A 366 5.69 9.85 15.50
N LEU A 367 6.95 9.53 15.21
CA LEU A 367 8.02 9.71 16.19
C LEU A 367 8.27 11.20 16.45
N ASP A 368 8.16 12.08 15.44
CA ASP A 368 8.24 13.54 15.64
C ASP A 368 7.15 14.03 16.58
N GLU A 369 5.89 13.59 16.39
CA GLU A 369 4.76 13.93 17.27
C GLU A 369 4.94 13.38 18.69
N MET A 370 5.64 12.25 18.86
CA MET A 370 6.01 11.68 20.15
C MET A 370 7.19 12.39 20.81
N GLY A 371 7.89 13.29 20.10
CA GLY A 371 9.11 13.97 20.58
C GLY A 371 10.32 13.03 20.65
N LEU A 372 10.38 12.04 19.79
CA LEU A 372 11.40 10.98 19.74
C LEU A 372 12.33 11.12 18.54
#